data_99fbefb834bd29610199fdef3186c6b3
#
_entry.id   99fbefb834bd29610199fdef3186c6b3
#
_cell.length_a   1.000
_cell.length_b   1.000
_cell.length_c   1.000
_cell.angle_alpha   90.00
_cell.angle_beta   90.00
_cell.angle_gamma   90.00
#
_symmetry.space_group_name_H-M   'P 1'
#
loop_
_entity.id
_entity.type
_entity.pdbx_description
1 polymer ?
#
loop_
_entity_poly.entity_id
_entity_poly.type
_entity_poly.pdbx_seq_one_letter_code
_entity_poly.pdbx_strand_id
1 'polypeptide(L)'
;MIKERCSWPIGINMSGLFEKYGLKLEMPRHVAIIMDGNGRWAKTRGLPRTAGHRAGVEALRGVIAASDGFGIGALSLYAFSTENWCRPKTEVSALFELVIEYFKREIEELNRKGVRISILGDIGPLPPKTRKTLERAMGITELNQGLKLNIAINYGARSEIASAARTLAEAVESGRISAADIDEACFEKALYTSGMPELDLIIRLSLIHI
;
A
#
# COMPACT_ATOMS: atom_id res chain seq x y z
N MET A 1 -27.70 7.50 -5.58
CA MET A 1 -27.51 8.37 -4.40
C MET A 1 -26.02 8.55 -4.10
N ILE A 2 -25.23 9.00 -5.11
CA ILE A 2 -23.76 9.25 -5.01
C ILE A 2 -23.46 10.76 -5.19
N LYS A 3 -24.50 11.59 -5.39
CA LYS A 3 -24.34 13.01 -5.81
C LYS A 3 -23.90 13.99 -4.71
N GLU A 4 -23.79 13.63 -3.44
CA GLU A 4 -23.60 14.62 -2.37
C GLU A 4 -22.30 14.52 -1.55
N ARG A 5 -21.34 13.64 -1.90
CA ARG A 5 -20.10 13.50 -1.10
C ARG A 5 -18.81 13.92 -1.77
N CYS A 6 -18.83 14.40 -3.01
CA CYS A 6 -17.60 14.81 -3.71
C CYS A 6 -17.45 16.32 -3.78
N SER A 7 -17.11 16.97 -2.68
CA SER A 7 -16.41 18.25 -2.73
C SER A 7 -14.91 17.96 -2.96
N TRP A 8 -14.52 17.98 -4.22
CA TRP A 8 -13.13 17.76 -4.63
C TRP A 8 -12.25 18.91 -4.15
N PRO A 9 -11.09 18.63 -3.51
CA PRO A 9 -10.18 19.70 -3.09
C PRO A 9 -9.43 20.42 -4.24
N ILE A 10 -9.69 20.08 -5.50
CA ILE A 10 -8.95 20.57 -6.67
C ILE A 10 -9.87 21.24 -7.72
N GLY A 11 -11.03 21.76 -7.36
CA GLY A 11 -11.83 22.61 -8.26
C GLY A 11 -12.19 22.03 -9.65
N ILE A 12 -11.97 20.74 -9.92
CA ILE A 12 -12.29 20.10 -11.19
C ILE A 12 -13.75 19.63 -11.12
N ASN A 13 -14.59 20.21 -11.96
CA ASN A 13 -15.98 19.75 -12.15
C ASN A 13 -15.99 18.44 -12.98
N MET A 14 -15.75 17.31 -12.30
CA MET A 14 -15.72 16.00 -12.94
C MET A 14 -17.09 15.60 -13.51
N SER A 15 -18.21 15.96 -12.85
CA SER A 15 -19.55 15.69 -13.38
C SER A 15 -19.78 16.35 -14.73
N GLY A 16 -19.33 17.59 -14.91
CA GLY A 16 -19.40 18.28 -16.20
C GLY A 16 -18.53 17.65 -17.30
N LEU A 17 -17.37 17.10 -16.93
CA LEU A 17 -16.52 16.36 -17.87
C LEU A 17 -17.19 15.05 -18.32
N PHE A 18 -17.80 14.31 -17.41
CA PHE A 18 -18.50 13.05 -17.73
C PHE A 18 -19.73 13.27 -18.62
N GLU A 19 -20.55 14.28 -18.32
CA GLU A 19 -21.68 14.66 -19.16
C GLU A 19 -21.20 15.09 -20.55
N LYS A 20 -20.13 15.88 -20.63
CA LYS A 20 -19.57 16.38 -21.91
C LYS A 20 -19.05 15.28 -22.81
N TYR A 21 -18.45 14.23 -22.25
CA TYR A 21 -17.83 13.15 -23.02
C TYR A 21 -18.61 11.84 -23.01
N GLY A 22 -19.78 11.78 -22.38
CA GLY A 22 -20.63 10.58 -22.31
C GLY A 22 -19.96 9.42 -21.55
N LEU A 23 -19.01 9.72 -20.68
CA LEU A 23 -18.26 8.70 -19.95
C LEU A 23 -19.07 8.18 -18.75
N LYS A 24 -19.20 6.86 -18.61
CA LYS A 24 -19.61 6.23 -17.36
C LYS A 24 -18.36 6.07 -16.51
N LEU A 25 -18.33 6.69 -15.35
CA LEU A 25 -17.26 6.53 -14.39
C LEU A 25 -17.55 5.31 -13.51
N GLU A 26 -16.80 4.24 -13.72
CA GLU A 26 -16.65 3.18 -12.74
C GLU A 26 -15.34 3.45 -11.99
N MET A 27 -15.47 3.78 -10.71
CA MET A 27 -14.28 4.00 -9.87
C MET A 27 -13.58 2.67 -9.63
N PRO A 28 -12.25 2.61 -9.72
CA PRO A 28 -11.50 1.42 -9.38
C PRO A 28 -11.77 1.04 -7.92
N ARG A 29 -11.98 -0.24 -7.66
CA ARG A 29 -12.15 -0.77 -6.31
C ARG A 29 -10.83 -0.91 -5.58
N HIS A 30 -9.76 -1.18 -6.32
CA HIS A 30 -8.41 -1.35 -5.80
C HIS A 30 -7.40 -0.59 -6.66
N VAL A 31 -6.67 0.31 -6.04
CA VAL A 31 -5.59 1.09 -6.67
C VAL A 31 -4.28 0.74 -6.00
N ALA A 32 -3.24 0.48 -6.79
CA ALA A 32 -1.88 0.33 -6.29
C ALA A 32 -1.00 1.50 -6.74
N ILE A 33 -0.14 1.99 -5.86
CA ILE A 33 0.81 3.08 -6.15
C ILE A 33 2.23 2.62 -5.85
N ILE A 34 3.07 2.64 -6.87
CA ILE A 34 4.52 2.42 -6.74
C ILE A 34 5.18 3.76 -6.47
N MET A 35 5.67 3.92 -5.24
CA MET A 35 6.32 5.15 -4.76
C MET A 35 7.76 5.25 -5.26
N ASP A 36 7.94 5.59 -6.53
CA ASP A 36 9.27 5.77 -7.15
C ASP A 36 9.56 7.26 -7.42
N GLY A 37 10.84 7.59 -7.58
CA GLY A 37 11.28 8.92 -7.96
C GLY A 37 11.64 9.86 -6.81
N ASN A 38 11.34 9.56 -5.56
CA ASN A 38 11.60 10.42 -4.40
C ASN A 38 13.07 10.88 -4.29
N GLY A 39 14.02 9.96 -4.52
CA GLY A 39 15.44 10.28 -4.50
C GLY A 39 15.87 11.18 -5.66
N ARG A 40 15.29 11.01 -6.85
CA ARG A 40 15.52 11.86 -8.02
C ARG A 40 14.93 13.25 -7.82
N TRP A 41 13.71 13.32 -7.29
CA TRP A 41 13.05 14.56 -6.92
C TRP A 41 13.90 15.40 -5.94
N ALA A 42 14.51 14.78 -4.94
CA ALA A 42 15.42 15.47 -4.03
C ALA A 42 16.68 15.96 -4.75
N LYS A 43 17.30 15.10 -5.57
CA LYS A 43 18.51 15.45 -6.32
C LYS A 43 18.33 16.65 -7.24
N THR A 44 17.19 16.73 -7.97
CA THR A 44 16.92 17.88 -8.86
C THR A 44 16.72 19.19 -8.09
N ARG A 45 16.55 19.14 -6.78
CA ARG A 45 16.41 20.29 -5.87
C ARG A 45 17.62 20.55 -5.00
N GLY A 46 18.74 19.85 -5.26
CA GLY A 46 19.95 19.95 -4.44
C GLY A 46 19.78 19.41 -3.01
N LEU A 47 18.76 18.58 -2.76
CA LEU A 47 18.43 18.04 -1.45
C LEU A 47 18.96 16.61 -1.28
N PRO A 48 19.23 16.17 -0.04
CA PRO A 48 19.57 14.77 0.22
C PRO A 48 18.37 13.85 -0.08
N ARG A 49 18.65 12.60 -0.48
CA ARG A 49 17.61 11.61 -0.84
C ARG A 49 16.55 11.42 0.25
N THR A 50 16.96 11.50 1.51
CA THR A 50 16.07 11.39 2.67
C THR A 50 15.00 12.49 2.72
N ALA A 51 15.31 13.71 2.25
CA ALA A 51 14.31 14.78 2.13
C ALA A 51 13.24 14.43 1.09
N GLY A 52 13.62 13.77 -0.02
CA GLY A 52 12.65 13.26 -1.01
C GLY A 52 11.75 12.17 -0.45
N HIS A 53 12.30 11.24 0.32
CA HIS A 53 11.49 10.22 0.99
C HIS A 53 10.51 10.84 1.98
N ARG A 54 10.94 11.83 2.76
CA ARG A 54 10.06 12.57 3.68
C ARG A 54 8.92 13.28 2.94
N ALA A 55 9.23 13.99 1.84
CA ALA A 55 8.22 14.64 1.01
C ALA A 55 7.21 13.64 0.43
N GLY A 56 7.67 12.46 -0.02
CA GLY A 56 6.81 11.37 -0.47
C GLY A 56 5.86 10.85 0.62
N VAL A 57 6.36 10.69 1.85
CA VAL A 57 5.55 10.27 3.01
C VAL A 57 4.52 11.35 3.37
N GLU A 58 4.87 12.62 3.34
CA GLU A 58 3.91 13.71 3.59
C GLU A 58 2.78 13.75 2.55
N ALA A 59 3.08 13.43 1.28
CA ALA A 59 2.07 13.37 0.23
C ALA A 59 1.04 12.23 0.45
N LEU A 60 1.39 11.16 1.19
CA LEU A 60 0.50 10.02 1.44
C LEU A 60 -0.80 10.42 2.13
N ARG A 61 -0.78 11.42 3.03
CA ARG A 61 -1.98 11.90 3.70
C ARG A 61 -3.04 12.35 2.68
N GLY A 62 -2.63 13.13 1.68
CA GLY A 62 -3.51 13.59 0.60
C GLY A 62 -4.00 12.44 -0.28
N VAL A 63 -3.12 11.48 -0.60
CA VAL A 63 -3.46 10.31 -1.40
C VAL A 63 -4.47 9.42 -0.70
N ILE A 64 -4.27 9.11 0.59
CA ILE A 64 -5.20 8.28 1.38
C ILE A 64 -6.55 8.98 1.51
N ALA A 65 -6.55 10.29 1.82
CA ALA A 65 -7.79 11.06 1.92
C ALA A 65 -8.55 11.14 0.58
N ALA A 66 -7.84 11.28 -0.54
CA ALA A 66 -8.45 11.26 -1.86
C ALA A 66 -9.04 9.88 -2.19
N SER A 67 -8.29 8.81 -1.90
CA SER A 67 -8.76 7.43 -2.13
C SER A 67 -10.05 7.13 -1.36
N ASP A 68 -10.10 7.51 -0.08
CA ASP A 68 -11.30 7.38 0.75
C ASP A 68 -12.45 8.23 0.20
N GLY A 69 -12.18 9.48 -0.18
CA GLY A 69 -13.17 10.40 -0.77
C GLY A 69 -13.74 9.92 -2.11
N PHE A 70 -12.97 9.16 -2.89
CA PHE A 70 -13.43 8.54 -4.14
C PHE A 70 -14.17 7.23 -3.93
N GLY A 71 -14.24 6.71 -2.71
CA GLY A 71 -14.87 5.44 -2.42
C GLY A 71 -14.04 4.25 -2.90
N ILE A 72 -12.72 4.41 -3.06
CA ILE A 72 -11.80 3.30 -3.36
C ILE A 72 -11.81 2.34 -2.16
N GLY A 73 -12.05 1.06 -2.42
CA GLY A 73 -12.15 0.04 -1.36
C GLY A 73 -10.79 -0.40 -0.83
N ALA A 74 -9.76 -0.42 -1.68
CA ALA A 74 -8.40 -0.80 -1.30
C ALA A 74 -7.35 0.10 -1.97
N LEU A 75 -6.35 0.52 -1.19
CA LEU A 75 -5.18 1.27 -1.65
C LEU A 75 -3.91 0.51 -1.26
N SER A 76 -3.14 0.05 -2.23
CA SER A 76 -1.86 -0.62 -1.99
C SER A 76 -0.70 0.31 -2.31
N LEU A 77 0.17 0.56 -1.32
CA LEU A 77 1.33 1.44 -1.42
C LEU A 77 2.62 0.63 -1.39
N TYR A 78 3.39 0.63 -2.47
CA TYR A 78 4.71 -0.01 -2.52
C TYR A 78 5.76 0.91 -1.91
N ALA A 79 6.07 0.68 -0.62
CA ALA A 79 6.94 1.54 0.16
C ALA A 79 8.40 1.05 0.20
N PHE A 80 8.63 -0.27 0.32
CA PHE A 80 9.97 -0.84 0.41
C PHE A 80 10.00 -2.27 -0.14
N SER A 81 10.77 -2.50 -1.20
CA SER A 81 10.92 -3.83 -1.81
C SER A 81 12.13 -4.60 -1.24
N THR A 82 12.16 -5.91 -1.47
CA THR A 82 13.30 -6.77 -1.10
C THR A 82 14.61 -6.30 -1.71
N GLU A 83 14.59 -5.76 -2.93
CA GLU A 83 15.76 -5.22 -3.61
C GLU A 83 16.31 -3.96 -2.94
N ASN A 84 15.51 -3.24 -2.16
CA ASN A 84 15.94 -2.01 -1.49
C ASN A 84 16.93 -2.25 -0.34
N TRP A 85 17.10 -3.50 0.12
CA TRP A 85 18.14 -3.84 1.07
C TRP A 85 19.58 -3.63 0.53
N CYS A 86 19.76 -3.59 -0.81
CA CYS A 86 21.04 -3.25 -1.43
C CYS A 86 21.46 -1.79 -1.22
N ARG A 87 20.55 -0.91 -0.77
CA ARG A 87 20.83 0.51 -0.53
C ARG A 87 21.77 0.69 0.66
N PRO A 88 22.46 1.85 0.77
CA PRO A 88 23.26 2.16 1.94
C PRO A 88 22.45 2.00 3.23
N LYS A 89 23.05 1.39 4.25
CA LYS A 89 22.38 1.13 5.55
C LYS A 89 21.78 2.39 6.17
N THR A 90 22.43 3.53 6.00
CA THR A 90 21.94 4.83 6.49
C THR A 90 20.64 5.25 5.79
N GLU A 91 20.50 5.02 4.47
CA GLU A 91 19.27 5.30 3.74
C GLU A 91 18.14 4.36 4.19
N VAL A 92 18.44 3.06 4.31
CA VAL A 92 17.47 2.05 4.77
C VAL A 92 16.97 2.36 6.19
N SER A 93 17.88 2.69 7.12
CA SER A 93 17.50 3.07 8.48
C SER A 93 16.62 4.33 8.50
N ALA A 94 16.96 5.34 7.71
CA ALA A 94 16.15 6.55 7.60
C ALA A 94 14.74 6.28 7.05
N LEU A 95 14.59 5.36 6.10
CA LEU A 95 13.28 4.94 5.59
C LEU A 95 12.44 4.29 6.69
N PHE A 96 12.99 3.40 7.50
CA PHE A 96 12.26 2.78 8.59
C PHE A 96 11.90 3.77 9.71
N GLU A 97 12.76 4.73 10.02
CA GLU A 97 12.40 5.79 10.97
C GLU A 97 11.26 6.67 10.43
N LEU A 98 11.21 6.96 9.12
CA LEU A 98 10.07 7.67 8.51
C LEU A 98 8.75 6.87 8.63
N VAL A 99 8.80 5.55 8.46
CA VAL A 99 7.62 4.69 8.67
C VAL A 99 7.13 4.78 10.11
N ILE A 100 8.05 4.70 11.08
CA ILE A 100 7.72 4.82 12.51
C ILE A 100 7.11 6.19 12.82
N GLU A 101 7.75 7.26 12.32
CA GLU A 101 7.28 8.64 12.50
C GLU A 101 5.88 8.84 11.94
N TYR A 102 5.64 8.34 10.71
CA TYR A 102 4.35 8.42 10.04
C TYR A 102 3.25 7.75 10.88
N PHE A 103 3.42 6.49 11.27
CA PHE A 103 2.39 5.79 12.03
C PHE A 103 2.17 6.38 13.41
N LYS A 104 3.21 6.84 14.09
CA LYS A 104 3.03 7.55 15.38
C LYS A 104 2.15 8.79 15.25
N ARG A 105 2.26 9.50 14.14
CA ARG A 105 1.52 10.73 13.90
C ARG A 105 0.10 10.51 13.37
N GLU A 106 -0.08 9.53 12.49
CA GLU A 106 -1.30 9.38 11.70
C GLU A 106 -2.25 8.27 12.20
N ILE A 107 -1.79 7.35 13.05
CA ILE A 107 -2.56 6.13 13.37
C ILE A 107 -3.93 6.44 14.00
N GLU A 108 -4.00 7.43 14.89
CA GLU A 108 -5.26 7.79 15.55
C GLU A 108 -6.27 8.37 14.55
N GLU A 109 -5.81 9.21 13.62
CA GLU A 109 -6.63 9.80 12.58
C GLU A 109 -7.09 8.74 11.57
N LEU A 110 -6.20 7.83 11.15
CA LEU A 110 -6.54 6.73 10.26
C LEU A 110 -7.58 5.80 10.91
N ASN A 111 -7.40 5.48 12.20
CA ASN A 111 -8.36 4.68 12.94
C ASN A 111 -9.72 5.38 13.06
N ARG A 112 -9.73 6.68 13.38
CA ARG A 112 -10.96 7.48 13.48
C ARG A 112 -11.73 7.54 12.16
N LYS A 113 -11.01 7.51 11.02
CA LYS A 113 -11.60 7.45 9.67
C LYS A 113 -12.04 6.04 9.26
N GLY A 114 -11.85 5.06 10.11
CA GLY A 114 -12.21 3.67 9.80
C GLY A 114 -11.28 3.01 8.80
N VAL A 115 -10.07 3.53 8.57
CA VAL A 115 -9.08 2.92 7.67
C VAL A 115 -8.55 1.64 8.32
N ARG A 116 -8.55 0.53 7.58
CA ARG A 116 -7.95 -0.74 8.00
C ARG A 116 -6.57 -0.89 7.39
N ILE A 117 -5.55 -1.07 8.22
CA ILE A 117 -4.16 -1.21 7.79
C ILE A 117 -3.79 -2.69 7.68
N SER A 118 -3.17 -3.06 6.57
CA SER A 118 -2.57 -4.37 6.33
C SER A 118 -1.15 -4.22 5.78
N ILE A 119 -0.28 -5.18 6.08
CA ILE A 119 1.08 -5.19 5.55
C ILE A 119 1.20 -6.32 4.53
N LEU A 120 1.74 -6.00 3.37
CA LEU A 120 2.12 -6.96 2.34
C LEU A 120 3.64 -7.16 2.41
N GLY A 121 4.08 -8.37 2.71
CA GLY A 121 5.48 -8.74 2.81
C GLY A 121 5.87 -9.34 4.16
N ASP A 122 7.11 -9.81 4.24
CA ASP A 122 7.66 -10.40 5.46
C ASP A 122 8.24 -9.33 6.39
N ILE A 123 7.59 -9.10 7.52
CA ILE A 123 8.05 -8.14 8.53
C ILE A 123 9.09 -8.73 9.51
N GLY A 124 9.36 -10.04 9.47
CA GLY A 124 10.31 -10.71 10.35
C GLY A 124 11.70 -10.11 10.33
N PRO A 125 12.31 -9.86 9.15
CA PRO A 125 13.64 -9.26 9.02
C PRO A 125 13.73 -7.78 9.37
N LEU A 126 12.59 -7.08 9.58
CA LEU A 126 12.58 -5.65 9.88
C LEU A 126 13.16 -5.34 11.28
N PRO A 127 13.74 -4.14 11.46
CA PRO A 127 14.17 -3.71 12.78
C PRO A 127 13.03 -3.86 13.82
N PRO A 128 13.31 -4.35 15.03
CA PRO A 128 12.27 -4.67 16.02
C PRO A 128 11.33 -3.51 16.33
N LYS A 129 11.84 -2.28 16.35
CA LYS A 129 11.03 -1.07 16.57
C LYS A 129 10.04 -0.81 15.43
N THR A 130 10.48 -1.01 14.17
CA THR A 130 9.62 -0.87 13.00
C THR A 130 8.54 -1.95 13.00
N ARG A 131 8.92 -3.21 13.19
CA ARG A 131 7.98 -4.34 13.27
C ARG A 131 6.90 -4.09 14.33
N LYS A 132 7.29 -3.74 15.55
CA LYS A 132 6.36 -3.45 16.64
C LYS A 132 5.40 -2.28 16.32
N THR A 133 5.89 -1.28 15.59
CA THR A 133 5.05 -0.14 15.15
C THR A 133 4.00 -0.59 14.15
N LEU A 134 4.37 -1.43 13.18
CA LEU A 134 3.47 -1.97 12.17
C LEU A 134 2.43 -2.92 12.78
N GLU A 135 2.86 -3.85 13.65
CA GLU A 135 1.97 -4.75 14.39
C GLU A 135 0.93 -3.97 15.21
N ARG A 136 1.38 -2.92 15.91
CA ARG A 136 0.47 -2.03 16.64
C ARG A 136 -0.52 -1.33 15.72
N ALA A 137 -0.08 -0.82 14.57
CA ALA A 137 -0.96 -0.14 13.62
C ALA A 137 -2.03 -1.08 13.06
N MET A 138 -1.65 -2.31 12.68
CA MET A 138 -2.59 -3.34 12.27
C MET A 138 -3.60 -3.67 13.37
N GLY A 139 -3.14 -3.91 14.61
CA GLY A 139 -4.01 -4.26 15.74
C GLY A 139 -5.02 -3.15 16.08
N ILE A 140 -4.59 -1.87 16.09
CA ILE A 140 -5.50 -0.74 16.36
C ILE A 140 -6.63 -0.64 15.30
N THR A 141 -6.33 -1.00 14.05
CA THR A 141 -7.24 -0.81 12.92
C THR A 141 -7.92 -2.09 12.43
N GLU A 142 -7.73 -3.20 13.13
CA GLU A 142 -8.17 -4.55 12.71
C GLU A 142 -9.68 -4.64 12.43
N LEU A 143 -10.49 -3.98 13.25
CA LEU A 143 -11.94 -4.04 13.17
C LEU A 143 -12.55 -2.98 12.23
N ASN A 144 -11.73 -2.12 11.64
CA ASN A 144 -12.20 -1.08 10.74
C ASN A 144 -12.71 -1.66 9.41
N GLN A 145 -13.76 -1.04 8.86
CA GLN A 145 -14.46 -1.50 7.66
C GLN A 145 -14.40 -0.50 6.49
N GLY A 146 -13.65 0.60 6.63
CA GLY A 146 -13.46 1.60 5.58
C GLY A 146 -12.37 1.21 4.59
N LEU A 147 -11.62 2.20 4.08
CA LEU A 147 -10.53 2.00 3.14
C LEU A 147 -9.52 0.97 3.66
N LYS A 148 -9.26 -0.08 2.90
CA LYS A 148 -8.17 -1.03 3.17
C LYS A 148 -6.86 -0.42 2.69
N LEU A 149 -6.01 0.02 3.62
CA LEU A 149 -4.69 0.56 3.32
C LEU A 149 -3.63 -0.53 3.46
N ASN A 150 -3.16 -1.04 2.33
CA ASN A 150 -2.15 -2.07 2.27
C ASN A 150 -0.78 -1.44 2.03
N ILE A 151 0.20 -1.76 2.85
CA ILE A 151 1.55 -1.20 2.73
C ILE A 151 2.52 -2.33 2.44
N ALA A 152 3.06 -2.34 1.23
CA ALA A 152 4.07 -3.31 0.81
C ALA A 152 5.43 -2.90 1.37
N ILE A 153 5.88 -3.62 2.40
CA ILE A 153 7.18 -3.43 3.07
C ILE A 153 7.92 -4.75 3.09
N ASN A 154 9.18 -4.72 2.69
CA ASN A 154 10.00 -5.92 2.48
C ASN A 154 9.26 -6.91 1.56
N TYR A 155 8.61 -6.35 0.56
CA TYR A 155 7.83 -7.08 -0.42
C TYR A 155 8.65 -7.37 -1.68
N GLY A 156 8.50 -8.55 -2.21
CA GLY A 156 9.00 -8.97 -3.51
C GLY A 156 8.11 -10.07 -4.07
N ALA A 157 7.62 -9.93 -5.30
CA ALA A 157 6.69 -10.89 -5.89
C ALA A 157 7.24 -12.34 -5.89
N ARG A 158 8.54 -12.50 -6.20
CA ARG A 158 9.19 -13.83 -6.15
C ARG A 158 9.23 -14.39 -4.74
N SER A 159 9.48 -13.55 -3.73
CA SER A 159 9.48 -13.95 -2.33
C SER A 159 8.09 -14.32 -1.85
N GLU A 160 7.06 -13.61 -2.27
CA GLU A 160 5.66 -13.91 -1.98
C GLU A 160 5.26 -15.26 -2.57
N ILE A 161 5.54 -15.50 -3.87
CA ILE A 161 5.27 -16.77 -4.54
C ILE A 161 5.95 -17.94 -3.81
N ALA A 162 7.24 -17.78 -3.46
CA ALA A 162 7.97 -18.81 -2.73
C ALA A 162 7.41 -19.05 -1.32
N SER A 163 6.95 -18.00 -0.65
CA SER A 163 6.30 -18.09 0.66
C SER A 163 4.95 -18.81 0.58
N ALA A 164 4.12 -18.45 -0.40
CA ALA A 164 2.84 -19.11 -0.66
C ALA A 164 3.03 -20.61 -0.96
N ALA A 165 3.99 -20.95 -1.84
CA ALA A 165 4.31 -22.33 -2.16
C ALA A 165 4.75 -23.11 -0.90
N ARG A 166 5.56 -22.53 -0.02
CA ARG A 166 5.98 -23.14 1.24
C ARG A 166 4.79 -23.38 2.17
N THR A 167 3.94 -22.37 2.35
CA THR A 167 2.73 -22.47 3.18
C THR A 167 1.81 -23.62 2.70
N LEU A 168 1.65 -23.77 1.40
CA LEU A 168 0.86 -24.87 0.82
C LEU A 168 1.55 -26.22 1.01
N ALA A 169 2.86 -26.31 0.83
CA ALA A 169 3.62 -27.54 1.09
C ALA A 169 3.50 -27.99 2.55
N GLU A 170 3.64 -27.06 3.51
CA GLU A 170 3.45 -27.33 4.94
C GLU A 170 2.01 -27.76 5.28
N ALA A 171 1.01 -27.20 4.55
CA ALA A 171 -0.38 -27.61 4.71
C ALA A 171 -0.62 -29.04 4.21
N VAL A 172 0.02 -29.44 3.11
CA VAL A 172 -0.01 -30.82 2.61
C VAL A 172 0.70 -31.77 3.56
N GLU A 173 1.91 -31.44 4.00
CA GLU A 173 2.69 -32.25 4.94
C GLU A 173 1.95 -32.50 6.26
N SER A 174 1.25 -31.49 6.76
CA SER A 174 0.42 -31.60 7.97
C SER A 174 -0.96 -32.24 7.75
N GLY A 175 -1.27 -32.67 6.54
CA GLY A 175 -2.54 -33.33 6.19
C GLY A 175 -3.77 -32.38 6.21
N ARG A 176 -3.56 -31.06 6.25
CA ARG A 176 -4.67 -30.07 6.22
C ARG A 176 -5.33 -29.96 4.84
N ILE A 177 -4.58 -30.21 3.79
CA ILE A 177 -5.04 -30.25 2.39
C ILE A 177 -4.34 -31.39 1.67
N SER A 178 -4.90 -31.85 0.53
CA SER A 178 -4.21 -32.75 -0.40
C SER A 178 -3.43 -31.95 -1.45
N ALA A 179 -2.35 -32.49 -1.98
CA ALA A 179 -1.65 -31.87 -3.11
C ALA A 179 -2.56 -31.69 -4.35
N ALA A 180 -3.57 -32.56 -4.52
CA ALA A 180 -4.57 -32.43 -5.57
C ALA A 180 -5.55 -31.27 -5.39
N ASP A 181 -5.66 -30.71 -4.18
CA ASP A 181 -6.53 -29.57 -3.88
C ASP A 181 -5.85 -28.22 -4.15
N ILE A 182 -4.56 -28.22 -4.55
CA ILE A 182 -3.83 -26.99 -4.87
C ILE A 182 -4.20 -26.56 -6.28
N ASP A 183 -5.16 -25.64 -6.35
CA ASP A 183 -5.57 -24.93 -7.56
C ASP A 183 -5.26 -23.42 -7.44
N GLU A 184 -5.66 -22.63 -8.43
CA GLU A 184 -5.46 -21.18 -8.44
C GLU A 184 -6.11 -20.50 -7.21
N ALA A 185 -7.33 -20.91 -6.84
CA ALA A 185 -8.05 -20.33 -5.71
C ALA A 185 -7.41 -20.71 -4.36
N CYS A 186 -6.85 -21.90 -4.25
CA CYS A 186 -6.08 -22.33 -3.09
C CYS A 186 -4.77 -21.54 -2.98
N PHE A 187 -4.08 -21.32 -4.11
CA PHE A 187 -2.85 -20.53 -4.17
C PHE A 187 -3.10 -19.06 -3.82
N GLU A 188 -4.17 -18.46 -4.35
CA GLU A 188 -4.56 -17.08 -4.05
C GLU A 188 -4.76 -16.84 -2.54
N LYS A 189 -5.36 -17.81 -1.84
CA LYS A 189 -5.53 -17.74 -0.37
C LYS A 189 -4.22 -17.72 0.40
N ALA A 190 -3.13 -18.18 -0.18
CA ALA A 190 -1.81 -18.18 0.43
C ALA A 190 -1.00 -16.89 0.13
N LEU A 191 -1.48 -16.03 -0.77
CA LEU A 191 -0.85 -14.75 -1.08
C LEU A 191 -1.15 -13.69 -0.02
N TYR A 192 -0.29 -12.68 0.09
CA TYR A 192 -0.50 -11.53 0.99
C TYR A 192 -1.75 -10.70 0.62
N THR A 193 -2.20 -10.80 -0.63
CA THR A 193 -3.38 -10.11 -1.16
C THR A 193 -4.68 -10.88 -0.96
N SER A 194 -4.64 -12.02 -0.29
CA SER A 194 -5.83 -12.84 -0.03
C SER A 194 -6.98 -12.03 0.59
N GLY A 195 -8.17 -12.19 0.04
CA GLY A 195 -9.38 -11.50 0.50
C GLY A 195 -9.44 -10.02 0.14
N MET A 196 -8.55 -9.54 -0.73
CA MET A 196 -8.63 -8.20 -1.33
C MET A 196 -9.41 -8.23 -2.65
N PRO A 197 -10.04 -7.13 -3.06
CA PRO A 197 -10.53 -7.01 -4.43
C PRO A 197 -9.36 -7.10 -5.41
N GLU A 198 -9.63 -7.58 -6.61
CA GLU A 198 -8.67 -7.55 -7.71
C GLU A 198 -8.14 -6.14 -7.94
N LEU A 199 -6.91 -6.06 -8.43
CA LEU A 199 -6.24 -4.81 -8.69
C LEU A 199 -6.72 -4.21 -10.02
N ASP A 200 -7.46 -3.10 -9.97
CA ASP A 200 -8.03 -2.44 -11.14
C ASP A 200 -7.05 -1.43 -11.78
N LEU A 201 -6.18 -0.79 -10.99
CA LEU A 201 -5.29 0.27 -11.48
C LEU A 201 -3.95 0.29 -10.74
N ILE A 202 -2.86 0.32 -11.51
CA ILE A 202 -1.50 0.56 -10.97
C ILE A 202 -0.99 1.92 -11.45
N ILE A 203 -0.60 2.76 -10.50
CA ILE A 203 0.05 4.05 -10.75
C ILE A 203 1.52 3.94 -10.33
N ARG A 204 2.44 4.11 -11.26
CA ARG A 204 3.86 4.21 -10.94
C ARG A 204 4.32 5.64 -11.04
N LEU A 205 4.78 6.19 -9.92
CA LEU A 205 5.37 7.51 -9.87
C LEU A 205 6.80 7.44 -10.43
N SER A 206 7.18 8.44 -11.22
CA SER A 206 8.54 8.58 -11.71
C SER A 206 8.78 9.99 -12.22
N LEU A 207 9.95 10.56 -11.92
CA LEU A 207 10.39 11.85 -12.46
C LEU A 207 11.13 11.69 -13.80
N ILE A 208 10.84 10.67 -14.59
CA ILE A 208 11.61 10.42 -15.81
C ILE A 208 11.23 11.37 -16.95
N HIS A 209 10.03 11.93 -16.95
CA HIS A 209 9.58 12.83 -18.00
C HIS A 209 8.60 13.87 -17.46
N ILE A 210 9.12 14.91 -16.86
CA ILE A 210 8.52 16.25 -16.87
C ILE A 210 9.64 17.24 -17.14
#